data_7369e5e0409c2c5f254488ecde3cedbe
#
_entry.id   7369e5e0409c2c5f254488ecde3cedbe
#
_cell.length_a   1.000
_cell.length_b   1.000
_cell.length_c   1.000
_cell.angle_alpha   90.00
_cell.angle_beta   90.00
_cell.angle_gamma   90.00
#
_symmetry.space_group_name_H-M   'P 1'
#
loop_
_entity.id
_entity.type
_entity.pdbx_description
1 polymer ?
#
loop_
_entity_poly.entity_id
_entity_poly.type
_entity_poly.pdbx_seq_one_letter_code
_entity_poly.pdbx_strand_id
1 'polypeptide(L)'
;MGALSIKQIHKSFNASTQVLKGIDLEIEKGEFLILVGPSGCGKSTLLSMIAGLDAPTSGRIFIGERDVTDLPSKDRDIAMVFQSYALYPNMTVARNIAFGLEIRKIPKAEREAAVQRVAQMLQIGHLLDRKPGQLSGGQRQRVAMGRALARDPVLFLFDEPLSNLDAKLRVEMRAEIKQLHLRTRTTTVYVTHDQVEAMTLGDRIAVMKDGLVQQFGTPAQIYRQPANRFVAEFIGSPAMNMVDATRVGDNLTAHGVALDLDAQQAQAVRRHAHSELVFGLRPENLSFANSGMPGTLTMIEPTGPESYATLDTAIGALTARVPGLLNAQVGERVFVRWDPSEAHLFDRHSGQRLAL
;
A
#
# COMPACT_ATOMS: atom_id res chain seq x y z
N MET A 1 -21.68 -10.81 -6.32
CA MET A 1 -20.34 -11.21 -5.87
C MET A 1 -19.34 -10.33 -6.59
N GLY A 2 -18.32 -9.84 -5.88
CA GLY A 2 -17.23 -9.07 -6.46
C GLY A 2 -16.41 -9.86 -7.48
N ALA A 3 -15.49 -9.19 -8.16
CA ALA A 3 -14.59 -9.85 -9.10
C ALA A 3 -13.60 -10.80 -8.42
N LEU A 4 -13.20 -10.49 -7.18
CA LEU A 4 -12.42 -11.37 -6.31
C LEU A 4 -13.04 -11.34 -4.91
N SER A 5 -13.33 -12.50 -4.34
CA SER A 5 -13.85 -12.65 -2.99
C SER A 5 -13.01 -13.68 -2.23
N ILE A 6 -12.44 -13.26 -1.11
CA ILE A 6 -11.59 -14.05 -0.22
C ILE A 6 -12.34 -14.18 1.09
N LYS A 7 -12.63 -15.42 1.53
CA LYS A 7 -13.46 -15.68 2.70
C LYS A 7 -12.73 -16.57 3.70
N GLN A 8 -12.47 -16.03 4.87
CA GLN A 8 -11.87 -16.71 6.02
C GLN A 8 -10.61 -17.50 5.67
N ILE A 9 -9.72 -16.90 4.87
CA ILE A 9 -8.49 -17.56 4.46
C ILE A 9 -7.51 -17.67 5.61
N HIS A 10 -7.17 -18.90 5.94
CA HIS A 10 -6.12 -19.26 6.88
C HIS A 10 -4.97 -19.98 6.14
N LYS A 11 -3.75 -19.73 6.58
CA LYS A 11 -2.56 -20.45 6.09
C LYS A 11 -1.61 -20.75 7.21
N SER A 12 -1.34 -22.04 7.40
CA SER A 12 -0.29 -22.55 8.29
C SER A 12 0.65 -23.44 7.48
N PHE A 13 1.97 -23.25 7.62
CA PHE A 13 2.97 -24.12 6.99
C PHE A 13 3.31 -25.34 7.87
N ASN A 14 3.13 -25.18 9.19
CA ASN A 14 3.26 -26.25 10.18
C ASN A 14 2.37 -25.93 11.39
N ALA A 15 2.36 -26.80 12.39
CA ALA A 15 1.52 -26.64 13.58
C ALA A 15 1.79 -25.36 14.39
N SER A 16 2.98 -24.76 14.25
CA SER A 16 3.40 -23.58 15.02
C SER A 16 3.42 -22.28 14.23
N THR A 17 3.39 -22.34 12.89
CA THR A 17 3.58 -21.16 12.03
C THR A 17 2.32 -20.86 11.21
N GLN A 18 1.41 -20.09 11.81
CA GLN A 18 0.24 -19.56 11.11
C GLN A 18 0.57 -18.20 10.50
N VAL A 19 0.57 -18.15 9.16
CA VAL A 19 0.94 -16.94 8.40
C VAL A 19 -0.27 -16.08 8.07
N LEU A 20 -1.44 -16.67 7.81
CA LEU A 20 -2.69 -15.94 7.61
C LEU A 20 -3.76 -16.46 8.59
N LYS A 21 -4.50 -15.51 9.16
CA LYS A 21 -5.35 -15.75 10.35
C LYS A 21 -6.80 -15.33 10.12
N GLY A 22 -7.40 -15.79 9.02
CA GLY A 22 -8.79 -15.47 8.69
C GLY A 22 -8.90 -14.15 7.91
N ILE A 23 -8.42 -14.16 6.67
CA ILE A 23 -8.50 -13.00 5.78
C ILE A 23 -9.84 -13.00 5.06
N ASP A 24 -10.53 -11.87 5.16
CA ASP A 24 -11.72 -11.54 4.38
C ASP A 24 -11.46 -10.30 3.55
N LEU A 25 -11.62 -10.40 2.22
CA LEU A 25 -11.50 -9.29 1.28
C LEU A 25 -12.45 -9.49 0.12
N GLU A 26 -13.06 -8.41 -0.33
CA GLU A 26 -13.90 -8.40 -1.53
C GLU A 26 -13.60 -7.15 -2.34
N ILE A 27 -13.40 -7.31 -3.66
CA ILE A 27 -13.20 -6.21 -4.61
C ILE A 27 -14.11 -6.36 -5.80
N GLU A 28 -14.53 -5.23 -6.33
CA GLU A 28 -15.41 -5.15 -7.47
C GLU A 28 -14.66 -5.30 -8.80
N LYS A 29 -15.41 -5.55 -9.85
CA LYS A 29 -14.84 -5.65 -11.21
C LYS A 29 -14.19 -4.34 -11.63
N GLY A 30 -12.93 -4.43 -12.07
CA GLY A 30 -12.17 -3.27 -12.50
C GLY A 30 -11.54 -2.46 -11.37
N GLU A 31 -11.62 -2.89 -10.10
CA GLU A 31 -10.91 -2.27 -9.00
C GLU A 31 -9.44 -2.72 -8.94
N PHE A 32 -8.60 -1.82 -8.46
CA PHE A 32 -7.18 -2.03 -8.17
C PHE A 32 -6.97 -2.20 -6.67
N LEU A 33 -6.81 -3.45 -6.20
CA LEU A 33 -6.50 -3.76 -4.80
C LEU A 33 -5.00 -3.73 -4.55
N ILE A 34 -4.59 -2.98 -3.55
CA ILE A 34 -3.23 -3.03 -3.00
C ILE A 34 -3.21 -3.85 -1.71
N LEU A 35 -2.28 -4.78 -1.61
CA LEU A 35 -1.87 -5.44 -0.37
C LEU A 35 -0.58 -4.79 0.11
N VAL A 36 -0.62 -4.07 1.23
CA VAL A 36 0.54 -3.36 1.78
C VAL A 36 0.76 -3.72 3.24
N GLY A 37 2.01 -3.67 3.70
CA GLY A 37 2.37 -3.98 5.08
C GLY A 37 3.84 -4.37 5.22
N PRO A 38 4.35 -4.58 6.45
CA PRO A 38 5.72 -4.97 6.72
C PRO A 38 6.10 -6.29 6.05
N SER A 39 7.40 -6.53 5.91
CA SER A 39 7.91 -7.82 5.43
C SER A 39 7.43 -8.96 6.34
N GLY A 40 7.08 -10.10 5.75
CA GLY A 40 6.64 -11.28 6.49
C GLY A 40 5.17 -11.27 6.97
N CYS A 41 4.38 -10.22 6.71
CA CYS A 41 2.98 -10.17 7.15
C CYS A 41 1.99 -11.02 6.32
N GLY A 42 2.46 -11.76 5.30
CA GLY A 42 1.64 -12.71 4.54
C GLY A 42 1.13 -12.24 3.17
N LYS A 43 1.53 -11.06 2.66
CA LYS A 43 1.06 -10.50 1.37
C LYS A 43 1.32 -11.44 0.18
N SER A 44 2.59 -11.82 -0.05
CA SER A 44 2.95 -12.72 -1.16
C SER A 44 2.38 -14.12 -0.99
N THR A 45 2.19 -14.58 0.27
CA THR A 45 1.50 -15.83 0.57
C THR A 45 0.03 -15.77 0.13
N LEU A 46 -0.67 -14.68 0.46
CA LEU A 46 -2.05 -14.47 0.02
C LEU A 46 -2.13 -14.37 -1.51
N LEU A 47 -1.23 -13.61 -2.12
CA LEU A 47 -1.15 -13.51 -3.58
C LEU A 47 -0.92 -14.87 -4.25
N SER A 48 -0.02 -15.70 -3.70
CA SER A 48 0.26 -17.06 -4.21
C SER A 48 -0.96 -17.98 -4.13
N MET A 49 -1.77 -17.85 -3.07
CA MET A 49 -3.02 -18.60 -2.96
C MET A 49 -4.08 -18.10 -3.94
N ILE A 50 -4.20 -16.79 -4.18
CA ILE A 50 -5.07 -16.23 -5.24
C ILE A 50 -4.61 -16.75 -6.60
N ALA A 51 -3.30 -16.84 -6.82
CA ALA A 51 -2.70 -17.34 -8.06
C ALA A 51 -2.85 -18.87 -8.24
N GLY A 52 -3.23 -19.63 -7.21
CA GLY A 52 -3.25 -21.11 -7.28
C GLY A 52 -1.87 -21.74 -7.35
N LEU A 53 -0.87 -21.05 -6.83
CA LEU A 53 0.50 -21.54 -6.65
C LEU A 53 0.69 -22.20 -5.28
N ASP A 54 -0.17 -21.87 -4.33
CA ASP A 54 -0.24 -22.48 -3.00
C ASP A 54 -1.71 -22.64 -2.60
N ALA A 55 -2.00 -23.60 -1.73
CA ALA A 55 -3.34 -23.87 -1.23
C ALA A 55 -3.55 -23.26 0.16
N PRO A 56 -4.72 -22.69 0.47
CA PRO A 56 -5.07 -22.30 1.83
C PRO A 56 -5.21 -23.54 2.75
N THR A 57 -4.96 -23.35 4.05
CA THR A 57 -5.26 -24.38 5.05
C THR A 57 -6.76 -24.51 5.27
N SER A 58 -7.48 -23.38 5.22
CA SER A 58 -8.95 -23.31 5.24
C SER A 58 -9.42 -21.99 4.65
N GLY A 59 -10.73 -21.88 4.42
CA GLY A 59 -11.36 -20.73 3.76
C GLY A 59 -11.57 -20.96 2.28
N ARG A 60 -12.07 -19.94 1.56
CA ARG A 60 -12.41 -20.04 0.14
C ARG A 60 -12.02 -18.80 -0.65
N ILE A 61 -11.67 -19.00 -1.91
CA ILE A 61 -11.31 -17.95 -2.89
C ILE A 61 -12.25 -18.08 -4.09
N PHE A 62 -12.90 -16.97 -4.44
CA PHE A 62 -13.78 -16.90 -5.61
C PHE A 62 -13.25 -15.84 -6.59
N ILE A 63 -13.25 -16.17 -7.87
CA ILE A 63 -13.02 -15.23 -8.97
C ILE A 63 -14.36 -15.14 -9.74
N GLY A 64 -15.02 -13.97 -9.64
CA GLY A 64 -16.42 -13.84 -10.01
C GLY A 64 -17.29 -14.78 -9.14
N GLU A 65 -18.10 -15.59 -9.79
CA GLU A 65 -18.97 -16.57 -9.10
C GLU A 65 -18.31 -17.95 -8.93
N ARG A 66 -17.12 -18.13 -9.51
CA ARG A 66 -16.45 -19.43 -9.52
C ARG A 66 -15.58 -19.61 -8.29
N ASP A 67 -15.82 -20.68 -7.52
CA ASP A 67 -14.88 -21.15 -6.49
C ASP A 67 -13.62 -21.70 -7.17
N VAL A 68 -12.48 -21.06 -6.87
CA VAL A 68 -11.17 -21.43 -7.45
C VAL A 68 -10.21 -21.97 -6.38
N THR A 69 -10.70 -22.20 -5.16
CA THR A 69 -9.86 -22.57 -4.00
C THR A 69 -8.91 -23.72 -4.32
N ASP A 70 -9.43 -24.81 -4.90
CA ASP A 70 -8.69 -26.03 -5.17
C ASP A 70 -8.18 -26.10 -6.64
N LEU A 71 -8.42 -25.06 -7.43
CA LEU A 71 -7.99 -25.04 -8.83
C LEU A 71 -6.52 -24.65 -8.97
N PRO A 72 -5.75 -25.37 -9.81
CA PRO A 72 -4.38 -24.96 -10.12
C PRO A 72 -4.36 -23.67 -10.95
N SER A 73 -3.25 -22.93 -10.90
CA SER A 73 -3.05 -21.62 -11.54
C SER A 73 -3.48 -21.58 -13.03
N LYS A 74 -3.23 -22.65 -13.77
CA LYS A 74 -3.56 -22.74 -15.21
C LYS A 74 -5.05 -22.64 -15.52
N ASP A 75 -5.91 -22.99 -14.55
CA ASP A 75 -7.36 -23.10 -14.69
C ASP A 75 -8.12 -21.91 -14.07
N ARG A 76 -7.39 -20.90 -13.52
CA ARG A 76 -7.97 -19.72 -12.86
C ARG A 76 -8.19 -18.50 -13.77
N ASP A 77 -7.73 -18.56 -15.02
CA ASP A 77 -7.77 -17.45 -15.99
C ASP A 77 -7.18 -16.13 -15.48
N ILE A 78 -6.05 -16.22 -14.80
CA ILE A 78 -5.29 -15.12 -14.24
C ILE A 78 -3.97 -14.91 -14.98
N ALA A 79 -3.37 -13.73 -14.79
CA ALA A 79 -1.99 -13.49 -15.17
C ALA A 79 -1.21 -12.90 -14.01
N MET A 80 0.04 -13.31 -13.83
CA MET A 80 0.91 -12.87 -12.74
C MET A 80 2.22 -12.32 -13.27
N VAL A 81 2.61 -11.17 -12.71
CA VAL A 81 3.94 -10.57 -12.88
C VAL A 81 4.70 -10.74 -11.57
N PHE A 82 5.80 -11.48 -11.64
CA PHE A 82 6.67 -11.76 -10.50
C PHE A 82 7.69 -10.64 -10.27
N GLN A 83 8.18 -10.51 -9.07
CA GLN A 83 9.25 -9.58 -8.69
C GLN A 83 10.51 -9.72 -9.58
N SER A 84 10.87 -10.92 -9.97
CA SER A 84 12.02 -11.22 -10.86
C SER A 84 11.70 -11.08 -12.35
N TYR A 85 10.47 -10.65 -12.71
CA TYR A 85 9.92 -10.61 -14.08
C TYR A 85 9.75 -12.01 -14.72
N ALA A 86 10.52 -13.00 -14.33
CA ALA A 86 10.48 -14.40 -14.78
C ALA A 86 10.42 -14.56 -16.32
N LEU A 87 11.17 -13.74 -17.07
CA LEU A 87 11.25 -13.83 -18.53
C LEU A 87 12.09 -15.04 -18.96
N TYR A 88 11.70 -15.68 -20.06
CA TYR A 88 12.47 -16.76 -20.66
C TYR A 88 13.71 -16.20 -21.36
N PRO A 89 14.92 -16.44 -20.86
CA PRO A 89 16.14 -15.72 -21.30
C PRO A 89 16.53 -16.03 -22.74
N ASN A 90 16.19 -17.22 -23.23
CA ASN A 90 16.54 -17.70 -24.58
C ASN A 90 15.50 -17.30 -25.65
N MET A 91 14.36 -16.75 -25.25
CA MET A 91 13.30 -16.31 -26.15
C MET A 91 13.40 -14.81 -26.43
N THR A 92 13.02 -14.40 -27.64
CA THR A 92 12.84 -12.97 -27.96
C THR A 92 11.68 -12.37 -27.19
N VAL A 93 11.56 -11.04 -27.16
CA VAL A 93 10.41 -10.33 -26.56
C VAL A 93 9.10 -10.80 -27.17
N ALA A 94 9.02 -10.89 -28.51
CA ALA A 94 7.82 -11.40 -29.20
C ALA A 94 7.44 -12.80 -28.73
N ARG A 95 8.42 -13.72 -28.62
CA ARG A 95 8.17 -15.09 -28.13
C ARG A 95 7.79 -15.13 -26.65
N ASN A 96 8.42 -14.31 -25.80
CA ASN A 96 8.01 -14.20 -24.39
C ASN A 96 6.54 -13.83 -24.27
N ILE A 97 6.08 -12.82 -25.04
CA ILE A 97 4.68 -12.35 -25.02
C ILE A 97 3.74 -13.44 -25.56
N ALA A 98 4.12 -14.10 -26.66
CA ALA A 98 3.28 -15.12 -27.32
C ALA A 98 3.21 -16.46 -26.57
N PHE A 99 4.17 -16.76 -25.69
CA PHE A 99 4.37 -18.10 -25.13
C PHE A 99 3.13 -18.68 -24.44
N GLY A 100 2.44 -17.88 -23.62
CA GLY A 100 1.21 -18.32 -22.94
C GLY A 100 0.07 -18.65 -23.91
N LEU A 101 -0.01 -17.95 -25.04
CA LEU A 101 -0.97 -18.22 -26.11
C LEU A 101 -0.58 -19.46 -26.92
N GLU A 102 0.73 -19.69 -27.08
CA GLU A 102 1.25 -20.88 -27.77
C GLU A 102 0.90 -22.17 -27.01
N ILE A 103 1.08 -22.18 -25.69
CA ILE A 103 0.67 -23.29 -24.82
C ILE A 103 -0.83 -23.57 -24.90
N ARG A 104 -1.65 -22.52 -25.00
CA ARG A 104 -3.11 -22.61 -25.17
C ARG A 104 -3.52 -23.01 -26.60
N LYS A 105 -2.56 -23.26 -27.50
CA LYS A 105 -2.77 -23.65 -28.92
C LYS A 105 -3.57 -22.62 -29.71
N ILE A 106 -3.49 -21.34 -29.36
CA ILE A 106 -4.11 -20.23 -30.11
C ILE A 106 -3.47 -20.18 -31.53
N PRO A 107 -4.24 -19.97 -32.60
CA PRO A 107 -3.73 -19.87 -33.96
C PRO A 107 -2.63 -18.83 -34.11
N LYS A 108 -1.65 -19.08 -35.00
CA LYS A 108 -0.47 -18.21 -35.18
C LYS A 108 -0.85 -16.75 -35.48
N ALA A 109 -1.81 -16.54 -36.38
CA ALA A 109 -2.25 -15.19 -36.76
C ALA A 109 -2.84 -14.40 -35.56
N GLU A 110 -3.62 -15.06 -34.71
CA GLU A 110 -4.18 -14.45 -33.49
C GLU A 110 -3.10 -14.14 -32.46
N ARG A 111 -2.08 -15.03 -32.31
CA ARG A 111 -0.93 -14.77 -31.44
C ARG A 111 -0.13 -13.55 -31.89
N GLU A 112 0.15 -13.45 -33.19
CA GLU A 112 0.86 -12.32 -33.79
C GLU A 112 0.06 -11.01 -33.60
N ALA A 113 -1.22 -11.04 -33.84
CA ALA A 113 -2.10 -9.88 -33.59
C ALA A 113 -2.10 -9.46 -32.11
N ALA A 114 -2.15 -10.40 -31.18
CA ALA A 114 -2.06 -10.13 -29.74
C ALA A 114 -0.72 -9.53 -29.35
N VAL A 115 0.39 -10.05 -29.89
CA VAL A 115 1.75 -9.51 -29.66
C VAL A 115 1.84 -8.06 -30.16
N GLN A 116 1.37 -7.78 -31.35
CA GLN A 116 1.40 -6.41 -31.92
C GLN A 116 0.56 -5.44 -31.11
N ARG A 117 -0.68 -5.82 -30.74
CA ARG A 117 -1.58 -5.02 -29.88
C ARG A 117 -0.90 -4.66 -28.57
N VAL A 118 -0.32 -5.64 -27.88
CA VAL A 118 0.32 -5.45 -26.59
C VAL A 118 1.63 -4.65 -26.73
N ALA A 119 2.42 -4.93 -27.75
CA ALA A 119 3.65 -4.19 -28.02
C ALA A 119 3.40 -2.71 -28.31
N GLN A 120 2.33 -2.39 -29.01
CA GLN A 120 1.89 -1.01 -29.22
C GLN A 120 1.42 -0.36 -27.93
N MET A 121 0.59 -1.05 -27.13
CA MET A 121 0.06 -0.56 -25.86
C MET A 121 1.17 -0.19 -24.87
N LEU A 122 2.26 -0.98 -24.82
CA LEU A 122 3.39 -0.83 -23.91
C LEU A 122 4.59 -0.12 -24.55
N GLN A 123 4.46 0.33 -25.80
CA GLN A 123 5.52 1.03 -26.56
C GLN A 123 6.84 0.24 -26.68
N ILE A 124 6.74 -1.09 -26.82
CA ILE A 124 7.90 -2.01 -26.93
C ILE A 124 8.04 -2.65 -28.32
N GLY A 125 7.36 -2.14 -29.33
CA GLY A 125 7.39 -2.70 -30.69
C GLY A 125 8.80 -2.79 -31.28
N HIS A 126 9.67 -1.81 -31.00
CA HIS A 126 11.08 -1.77 -31.42
C HIS A 126 12.00 -2.79 -30.68
N LEU A 127 11.48 -3.49 -29.69
CA LEU A 127 12.19 -4.47 -28.88
C LEU A 127 11.83 -5.92 -29.20
N LEU A 128 10.86 -6.16 -30.08
CA LEU A 128 10.26 -7.48 -30.28
C LEU A 128 11.27 -8.60 -30.63
N ASP A 129 12.35 -8.25 -31.34
CA ASP A 129 13.38 -9.22 -31.76
C ASP A 129 14.53 -9.36 -30.73
N ARG A 130 14.55 -8.52 -29.69
CA ARG A 130 15.58 -8.58 -28.64
C ARG A 130 15.32 -9.69 -27.66
N LYS A 131 16.38 -10.15 -26.97
CA LYS A 131 16.32 -11.08 -25.84
C LYS A 131 16.37 -10.31 -24.50
N PRO A 132 15.86 -10.88 -23.39
CA PRO A 132 15.83 -10.24 -22.07
C PRO A 132 17.16 -9.67 -21.59
N GLY A 133 18.29 -10.33 -21.88
CA GLY A 133 19.64 -9.84 -21.54
C GLY A 133 20.05 -8.54 -22.22
N GLN A 134 19.36 -8.15 -23.29
CA GLN A 134 19.61 -6.91 -24.06
C GLN A 134 18.69 -5.75 -23.64
N LEU A 135 17.92 -5.94 -22.57
CA LEU A 135 16.89 -5.00 -22.11
C LEU A 135 17.29 -4.34 -20.80
N SER A 136 16.89 -3.07 -20.62
CA SER A 136 16.92 -2.40 -19.31
C SER A 136 15.90 -3.00 -18.32
N GLY A 137 16.00 -2.65 -17.04
CA GLY A 137 15.05 -3.09 -16.01
C GLY A 137 13.60 -2.77 -16.37
N GLY A 138 13.30 -1.53 -16.72
CA GLY A 138 11.95 -1.10 -17.12
C GLY A 138 11.47 -1.77 -18.41
N GLN A 139 12.36 -1.99 -19.39
CA GLN A 139 12.00 -2.75 -20.59
C GLN A 139 11.65 -4.21 -20.27
N ARG A 140 12.41 -4.87 -19.40
CA ARG A 140 12.06 -6.22 -18.93
C ARG A 140 10.71 -6.27 -18.24
N GLN A 141 10.41 -5.27 -17.42
CA GLN A 141 9.13 -5.15 -16.76
C GLN A 141 7.98 -4.98 -17.77
N ARG A 142 8.10 -4.07 -18.74
CA ARG A 142 7.08 -3.91 -19.79
C ARG A 142 6.87 -5.23 -20.57
N VAL A 143 7.92 -5.98 -20.85
CA VAL A 143 7.80 -7.29 -21.49
C VAL A 143 7.06 -8.29 -20.61
N ALA A 144 7.34 -8.33 -19.30
CA ALA A 144 6.63 -9.18 -18.36
C ALA A 144 5.12 -8.82 -18.26
N MET A 145 4.81 -7.52 -18.22
CA MET A 145 3.43 -7.02 -18.31
C MET A 145 2.78 -7.42 -19.65
N GLY A 146 3.51 -7.30 -20.75
CA GLY A 146 3.04 -7.68 -22.07
C GLY A 146 2.69 -9.17 -22.18
N ARG A 147 3.53 -10.03 -21.62
CA ARG A 147 3.28 -11.47 -21.53
C ARG A 147 1.99 -11.80 -20.76
N ALA A 148 1.74 -11.05 -19.72
CA ALA A 148 0.55 -11.22 -18.90
C ALA A 148 -0.71 -10.69 -19.61
N LEU A 149 -0.64 -9.49 -20.21
CA LEU A 149 -1.76 -8.84 -20.93
C LEU A 149 -2.19 -9.59 -22.20
N ALA A 150 -1.24 -10.23 -22.89
CA ALA A 150 -1.55 -10.96 -24.12
C ALA A 150 -2.62 -12.05 -23.93
N ARG A 151 -2.78 -12.54 -22.70
CA ARG A 151 -3.73 -13.59 -22.32
C ARG A 151 -5.14 -13.08 -22.04
N ASP A 152 -5.35 -11.75 -21.98
CA ASP A 152 -6.61 -11.09 -21.61
C ASP A 152 -7.22 -11.66 -20.32
N PRO A 153 -6.49 -11.59 -19.19
CA PRO A 153 -6.89 -12.25 -17.95
C PRO A 153 -8.07 -11.53 -17.27
N VAL A 154 -8.91 -12.28 -16.55
CA VAL A 154 -9.98 -11.71 -15.72
C VAL A 154 -9.42 -11.04 -14.45
N LEU A 155 -8.23 -11.47 -13.99
CA LEU A 155 -7.56 -10.94 -12.80
C LEU A 155 -6.04 -10.83 -13.05
N PHE A 156 -5.51 -9.65 -12.77
CA PHE A 156 -4.08 -9.34 -12.86
C PHE A 156 -3.44 -9.37 -11.48
N LEU A 157 -2.32 -10.07 -11.33
CA LEU A 157 -1.59 -10.20 -10.07
C LEU A 157 -0.18 -9.65 -10.22
N PHE A 158 0.25 -8.79 -9.30
CA PHE A 158 1.59 -8.22 -9.25
C PHE A 158 2.23 -8.50 -7.90
N ASP A 159 3.40 -9.15 -7.90
CA ASP A 159 4.20 -9.39 -6.69
C ASP A 159 5.43 -8.48 -6.68
N GLU A 160 5.33 -7.34 -5.98
CA GLU A 160 6.38 -6.32 -5.83
C GLU A 160 7.10 -5.95 -7.15
N PRO A 161 6.38 -5.61 -8.24
CA PRO A 161 6.97 -5.51 -9.57
C PRO A 161 7.96 -4.35 -9.72
N LEU A 162 7.93 -3.34 -8.83
CA LEU A 162 8.78 -2.15 -8.91
C LEU A 162 9.98 -2.17 -7.94
N SER A 163 10.10 -3.19 -7.08
CA SER A 163 11.10 -3.24 -6.01
C SER A 163 12.55 -3.22 -6.51
N ASN A 164 12.82 -3.79 -7.69
CA ASN A 164 14.16 -3.89 -8.29
C ASN A 164 14.54 -2.72 -9.23
N LEU A 165 13.75 -1.62 -9.21
CA LEU A 165 13.99 -0.46 -10.05
C LEU A 165 14.59 0.71 -9.25
N ASP A 166 15.41 1.52 -9.91
CA ASP A 166 15.84 2.80 -9.36
C ASP A 166 14.67 3.78 -9.16
N ALA A 167 14.88 4.83 -8.36
CA ALA A 167 13.83 5.76 -7.96
C ALA A 167 13.15 6.44 -9.15
N LYS A 168 13.91 6.88 -10.17
CA LYS A 168 13.37 7.58 -11.34
C LYS A 168 12.50 6.63 -12.16
N LEU A 169 13.02 5.47 -12.48
CA LEU A 169 12.32 4.46 -13.27
C LEU A 169 11.08 3.94 -12.54
N ARG A 170 11.11 3.84 -11.19
CA ARG A 170 9.95 3.46 -10.38
C ARG A 170 8.80 4.47 -10.54
N VAL A 171 9.09 5.77 -10.54
CA VAL A 171 8.07 6.82 -10.76
C VAL A 171 7.45 6.68 -12.15
N GLU A 172 8.26 6.50 -13.20
CA GLU A 172 7.79 6.33 -14.58
C GLU A 172 6.91 5.07 -14.70
N MET A 173 7.38 3.93 -14.19
CA MET A 173 6.66 2.65 -14.29
C MET A 173 5.36 2.64 -13.47
N ARG A 174 5.33 3.31 -12.32
CA ARG A 174 4.10 3.48 -11.55
C ARG A 174 3.03 4.23 -12.35
N ALA A 175 3.42 5.34 -13.01
CA ALA A 175 2.50 6.08 -13.86
C ALA A 175 1.98 5.22 -15.03
N GLU A 176 2.83 4.40 -15.64
CA GLU A 176 2.45 3.48 -16.71
C GLU A 176 1.48 2.40 -16.25
N ILE A 177 1.71 1.80 -15.07
CA ILE A 177 0.80 0.80 -14.49
C ILE A 177 -0.58 1.43 -14.24
N LYS A 178 -0.62 2.66 -13.67
CA LYS A 178 -1.89 3.38 -13.47
C LYS A 178 -2.62 3.65 -14.79
N GLN A 179 -1.90 4.14 -15.80
CA GLN A 179 -2.49 4.38 -17.13
C GLN A 179 -2.96 3.09 -17.80
N LEU A 180 -2.21 2.01 -17.65
CA LEU A 180 -2.60 0.70 -18.17
C LEU A 180 -3.91 0.25 -17.53
N HIS A 181 -4.00 0.30 -16.20
CA HIS A 181 -5.21 -0.07 -15.47
C HIS A 181 -6.41 0.79 -15.90
N LEU A 182 -6.25 2.11 -16.04
CA LEU A 182 -7.31 3.01 -16.48
C LEU A 182 -7.84 2.65 -17.88
N ARG A 183 -6.94 2.15 -18.77
CA ARG A 183 -7.31 1.75 -20.13
C ARG A 183 -7.98 0.37 -20.19
N THR A 184 -7.47 -0.59 -19.43
CA THR A 184 -7.94 -1.98 -19.50
C THR A 184 -9.08 -2.28 -18.54
N ARG A 185 -9.15 -1.56 -17.41
CA ARG A 185 -10.09 -1.82 -16.32
C ARG A 185 -10.11 -3.28 -15.88
N THR A 186 -8.98 -3.97 -16.03
CA THR A 186 -8.81 -5.33 -15.54
C THR A 186 -8.68 -5.30 -14.03
N THR A 187 -9.45 -6.13 -13.33
CA THR A 187 -9.33 -6.26 -11.87
C THR A 187 -7.90 -6.65 -11.51
N THR A 188 -7.31 -5.96 -10.55
CA THR A 188 -5.88 -6.07 -10.24
C THR A 188 -5.66 -6.26 -8.76
N VAL A 189 -4.78 -7.19 -8.39
CA VAL A 189 -4.20 -7.31 -7.04
C VAL A 189 -2.70 -7.07 -7.13
N TYR A 190 -2.23 -6.14 -6.33
CA TYR A 190 -0.86 -5.67 -6.35
C TYR A 190 -0.26 -5.70 -4.95
N VAL A 191 0.84 -6.39 -4.79
CA VAL A 191 1.61 -6.45 -3.54
C VAL A 191 2.72 -5.42 -3.58
N THR A 192 2.87 -4.64 -2.52
CA THR A 192 3.98 -3.73 -2.32
C THR A 192 4.30 -3.53 -0.83
N HIS A 193 5.48 -3.05 -0.53
CA HIS A 193 5.84 -2.48 0.75
C HIS A 193 5.97 -0.94 0.68
N ASP A 194 5.82 -0.34 -0.50
CA ASP A 194 5.93 1.09 -0.74
C ASP A 194 4.56 1.77 -0.57
N GLN A 195 4.50 2.69 0.39
CA GLN A 195 3.28 3.43 0.72
C GLN A 195 2.85 4.37 -0.42
N VAL A 196 3.82 4.94 -1.16
CA VAL A 196 3.52 5.85 -2.28
C VAL A 196 2.86 5.08 -3.41
N GLU A 197 3.32 3.84 -3.69
CA GLU A 197 2.64 2.95 -4.64
C GLU A 197 1.21 2.67 -4.19
N ALA A 198 1.03 2.32 -2.90
CA ALA A 198 -0.29 2.02 -2.36
C ALA A 198 -1.26 3.19 -2.50
N MET A 199 -0.84 4.38 -2.12
CA MET A 199 -1.68 5.59 -2.14
C MET A 199 -1.98 6.10 -3.56
N THR A 200 -1.09 5.85 -4.53
CA THR A 200 -1.25 6.40 -5.89
C THR A 200 -1.90 5.44 -6.88
N LEU A 201 -1.68 4.14 -6.74
CA LEU A 201 -2.20 3.13 -7.66
C LEU A 201 -3.58 2.61 -7.24
N GLY A 202 -3.78 2.37 -5.95
CA GLY A 202 -4.94 1.64 -5.44
C GLY A 202 -6.27 2.39 -5.54
N ASP A 203 -7.31 1.68 -5.88
CA ASP A 203 -8.69 2.08 -5.61
C ASP A 203 -9.09 1.61 -4.20
N ARG A 204 -8.55 0.45 -3.79
CA ARG A 204 -8.69 -0.13 -2.45
C ARG A 204 -7.34 -0.56 -1.91
N ILE A 205 -7.13 -0.38 -0.61
CA ILE A 205 -5.91 -0.80 0.09
C ILE A 205 -6.30 -1.72 1.24
N ALA A 206 -5.64 -2.87 1.33
CA ALA A 206 -5.64 -3.73 2.52
C ALA A 206 -4.29 -3.57 3.23
N VAL A 207 -4.30 -2.93 4.38
CA VAL A 207 -3.11 -2.82 5.25
C VAL A 207 -3.01 -4.08 6.08
N MET A 208 -1.93 -4.84 5.91
CA MET A 208 -1.72 -6.14 6.57
C MET A 208 -0.63 -6.06 7.64
N LYS A 209 -0.86 -6.74 8.76
CA LYS A 209 0.13 -6.96 9.82
C LYS A 209 -0.12 -8.30 10.49
N ASP A 210 0.94 -9.06 10.76
CA ASP A 210 0.93 -10.31 11.53
C ASP A 210 -0.13 -11.34 11.05
N GLY A 211 -0.36 -11.40 9.73
CA GLY A 211 -1.32 -12.31 9.10
C GLY A 211 -2.78 -11.87 9.16
N LEU A 212 -3.04 -10.63 9.55
CA LEU A 212 -4.38 -10.02 9.63
C LEU A 212 -4.48 -8.79 8.73
N VAL A 213 -5.68 -8.49 8.26
CA VAL A 213 -6.03 -7.20 7.65
C VAL A 213 -6.36 -6.21 8.79
N GLN A 214 -5.52 -5.20 8.96
CA GLN A 214 -5.70 -4.17 9.98
C GLN A 214 -6.75 -3.13 9.57
N GLN A 215 -6.76 -2.81 8.29
CA GLN A 215 -7.77 -1.94 7.68
C GLN A 215 -7.90 -2.24 6.19
N PHE A 216 -9.12 -2.17 5.68
CA PHE A 216 -9.46 -2.24 4.27
C PHE A 216 -10.32 -1.04 3.89
N GLY A 217 -9.92 -0.27 2.88
CA GLY A 217 -10.63 0.95 2.48
C GLY A 217 -10.02 1.63 1.27
N THR A 218 -10.55 2.81 0.92
CA THR A 218 -9.94 3.68 -0.08
C THR A 218 -8.66 4.33 0.47
N PRO A 219 -7.72 4.78 -0.38
CA PRO A 219 -6.54 5.52 0.07
C PRO A 219 -6.87 6.68 1.02
N ALA A 220 -7.91 7.47 0.69
CA ALA A 220 -8.35 8.58 1.50
C ALA A 220 -8.85 8.14 2.90
N GLN A 221 -9.60 7.04 2.98
CA GLN A 221 -10.06 6.48 4.26
C GLN A 221 -8.87 6.00 5.11
N ILE A 222 -7.94 5.24 4.51
CA ILE A 222 -6.76 4.72 5.21
C ILE A 222 -5.91 5.86 5.79
N TYR A 223 -5.74 6.95 5.03
CA TYR A 223 -4.92 8.09 5.44
C TYR A 223 -5.61 8.98 6.49
N ARG A 224 -6.87 9.36 6.23
CA ARG A 224 -7.59 10.32 7.07
C ARG A 224 -8.26 9.68 8.28
N GLN A 225 -8.59 8.39 8.20
CA GLN A 225 -9.32 7.66 9.23
C GLN A 225 -8.64 6.32 9.53
N PRO A 226 -7.36 6.32 9.98
CA PRO A 226 -6.68 5.08 10.32
C PRO A 226 -7.46 4.35 11.42
N ALA A 227 -7.71 3.05 11.21
CA ALA A 227 -8.50 2.25 12.15
C ALA A 227 -7.79 2.05 13.50
N ASN A 228 -6.47 2.05 13.50
CA ASN A 228 -5.68 1.86 14.69
C ASN A 228 -4.31 2.58 14.58
N ARG A 229 -3.60 2.61 15.71
CA ARG A 229 -2.27 3.20 15.84
C ARG A 229 -1.29 2.66 14.79
N PHE A 230 -1.29 1.34 14.55
CA PHE A 230 -0.37 0.75 13.58
C PHE A 230 -0.59 1.32 12.16
N VAL A 231 -1.84 1.41 11.70
CA VAL A 231 -2.15 1.97 10.37
C VAL A 231 -1.74 3.43 10.30
N ALA A 232 -1.97 4.21 11.37
CA ALA A 232 -1.61 5.62 11.45
C ALA A 232 -0.10 5.86 11.37
N GLU A 233 0.70 5.01 12.05
CA GLU A 233 2.17 5.04 12.02
C GLU A 233 2.74 4.50 10.72
N PHE A 234 2.12 3.45 10.16
CA PHE A 234 2.61 2.78 8.96
C PHE A 234 2.33 3.59 7.69
N ILE A 235 1.21 4.34 7.62
CA ILE A 235 0.82 5.11 6.44
C ILE A 235 1.14 6.59 6.65
N GLY A 236 2.07 7.09 5.86
CA GLY A 236 2.59 8.46 5.87
C GLY A 236 4.10 8.50 6.03
N SER A 237 4.75 9.43 5.35
CA SER A 237 6.20 9.70 5.47
C SER A 237 6.41 11.20 5.52
N PRO A 238 6.91 11.73 6.64
CA PRO A 238 7.22 11.05 7.90
C PRO A 238 5.99 10.42 8.57
N ALA A 239 6.22 9.48 9.51
CA ALA A 239 5.14 8.85 10.27
C ALA A 239 4.37 9.86 11.15
N MET A 240 3.13 9.52 11.52
CA MET A 240 2.34 10.32 12.44
C MET A 240 3.07 10.47 13.80
N ASN A 241 3.14 11.68 14.32
CA ASN A 241 3.60 11.92 15.69
C ASN A 241 2.64 11.25 16.68
N MET A 242 3.17 10.43 17.57
CA MET A 242 2.39 9.73 18.60
C MET A 242 2.82 10.22 19.98
N VAL A 243 1.89 10.81 20.71
CA VAL A 243 2.14 11.37 22.03
C VAL A 243 1.28 10.61 23.04
N ASP A 244 1.91 10.02 24.06
CA ASP A 244 1.20 9.39 25.17
C ASP A 244 0.46 10.46 25.98
N ALA A 245 -0.82 10.25 26.21
CA ALA A 245 -1.70 11.22 26.87
C ALA A 245 -2.59 10.54 27.91
N THR A 246 -2.99 11.29 28.91
CA THR A 246 -3.84 10.80 30.00
C THR A 246 -5.02 11.74 30.20
N ARG A 247 -6.23 11.16 30.34
CA ARG A 247 -7.41 11.92 30.72
C ARG A 247 -7.36 12.32 32.20
N VAL A 248 -7.45 13.62 32.47
CA VAL A 248 -7.52 14.19 33.80
C VAL A 248 -8.79 15.04 33.90
N GLY A 249 -9.80 14.53 34.56
CA GLY A 249 -11.13 15.12 34.53
C GLY A 249 -11.72 15.12 33.11
N ASP A 250 -12.07 16.31 32.61
CA ASP A 250 -12.60 16.50 31.25
C ASP A 250 -11.51 16.80 30.20
N ASN A 251 -10.25 16.95 30.62
CA ASN A 251 -9.15 17.31 29.75
C ASN A 251 -8.29 16.10 29.41
N LEU A 252 -7.67 16.13 28.23
CA LEU A 252 -6.58 15.24 27.85
C LEU A 252 -5.26 15.97 28.06
N THR A 253 -4.30 15.34 28.75
CA THR A 253 -3.00 15.95 29.05
C THR A 253 -1.86 15.04 28.63
N ALA A 254 -0.77 15.63 28.14
CA ALA A 254 0.50 14.95 27.89
C ALA A 254 1.59 15.64 28.69
N HIS A 255 2.33 14.90 29.51
CA HIS A 255 3.36 15.44 30.41
C HIS A 255 2.89 16.65 31.25
N GLY A 256 1.62 16.66 31.67
CA GLY A 256 1.03 17.75 32.44
C GLY A 256 0.54 18.96 31.62
N VAL A 257 0.74 18.96 30.30
CA VAL A 257 0.25 20.00 29.39
C VAL A 257 -1.11 19.60 28.83
N ALA A 258 -2.10 20.48 28.89
CA ALA A 258 -3.41 20.24 28.28
C ALA A 258 -3.30 20.23 26.75
N LEU A 259 -3.94 19.25 26.12
CA LEU A 259 -4.07 19.14 24.67
C LEU A 259 -5.41 19.70 24.23
N ASP A 260 -5.37 20.57 23.22
CA ASP A 260 -6.58 21.14 22.65
C ASP A 260 -7.35 20.06 21.86
N LEU A 261 -8.63 19.90 22.17
CA LEU A 261 -9.55 18.94 21.54
C LEU A 261 -10.75 19.72 20.99
N ASP A 262 -11.28 19.26 19.88
CA ASP A 262 -12.59 19.72 19.43
C ASP A 262 -13.73 19.11 20.28
N ALA A 263 -14.96 19.55 20.04
CA ALA A 263 -16.11 19.12 20.83
C ALA A 263 -16.40 17.61 20.72
N GLN A 264 -16.18 17.00 19.54
CA GLN A 264 -16.41 15.58 19.31
C GLN A 264 -15.32 14.75 19.99
N GLN A 265 -14.07 15.15 19.85
CA GLN A 265 -12.93 14.51 20.51
C GLN A 265 -13.05 14.58 22.04
N ALA A 266 -13.40 15.74 22.60
CA ALA A 266 -13.62 15.90 24.03
C ALA A 266 -14.75 14.99 24.54
N GLN A 267 -15.83 14.84 23.76
CA GLN A 267 -16.92 13.93 24.07
C GLN A 267 -16.47 12.46 24.03
N ALA A 268 -15.69 12.07 22.99
CA ALA A 268 -15.16 10.71 22.87
C ALA A 268 -14.22 10.36 24.04
N VAL A 269 -13.33 11.28 24.40
CA VAL A 269 -12.42 11.14 25.56
C VAL A 269 -13.19 10.93 26.87
N ARG A 270 -14.25 11.71 27.11
CA ARG A 270 -15.09 11.56 28.31
C ARG A 270 -15.81 10.20 28.39
N ARG A 271 -16.29 9.70 27.23
CA ARG A 271 -17.02 8.42 27.16
C ARG A 271 -16.13 7.19 27.18
N HIS A 272 -14.84 7.36 26.87
CA HIS A 272 -13.91 6.24 26.79
C HIS A 272 -13.64 5.63 28.16
N ALA A 273 -13.60 4.28 28.24
CA ALA A 273 -13.45 3.58 29.51
C ALA A 273 -12.08 3.79 30.17
N HIS A 274 -11.03 3.86 29.34
CA HIS A 274 -9.65 4.01 29.81
C HIS A 274 -9.21 5.47 29.86
N SER A 275 -8.34 5.81 30.81
CA SER A 275 -7.75 7.15 30.90
C SER A 275 -6.49 7.31 30.06
N GLU A 276 -5.82 6.21 29.73
CA GLU A 276 -4.59 6.22 28.95
C GLU A 276 -4.90 6.16 27.45
N LEU A 277 -4.51 7.21 26.74
CA LEU A 277 -4.73 7.40 25.32
C LEU A 277 -3.43 7.71 24.60
N VAL A 278 -3.46 7.66 23.28
CA VAL A 278 -2.39 8.17 22.42
C VAL A 278 -2.99 9.26 21.54
N PHE A 279 -2.35 10.41 21.56
CA PHE A 279 -2.70 11.55 20.73
C PHE A 279 -1.81 11.56 19.49
N GLY A 280 -2.42 11.52 18.30
CA GLY A 280 -1.74 11.41 17.02
C GLY A 280 -1.86 12.72 16.22
N LEU A 281 -0.73 13.22 15.71
CA LEU A 281 -0.68 14.39 14.82
C LEU A 281 0.14 14.07 13.56
N ARG A 282 -0.44 14.30 12.38
CA ARG A 282 0.33 14.19 11.15
C ARG A 282 1.35 15.32 11.03
N PRO A 283 2.58 15.06 10.53
CA PRO A 283 3.62 16.07 10.38
C PRO A 283 3.22 17.29 9.56
N GLU A 284 2.39 17.12 8.53
CA GLU A 284 1.87 18.20 7.69
C GLU A 284 0.78 19.07 8.36
N ASN A 285 0.19 18.58 9.44
CA ASN A 285 -0.81 19.34 10.22
C ASN A 285 -0.17 20.23 11.30
N LEU A 286 1.16 20.10 11.48
CA LEU A 286 1.93 21.01 12.32
C LEU A 286 2.42 22.21 11.51
N SER A 287 2.16 23.41 11.98
CA SER A 287 2.60 24.66 11.36
C SER A 287 3.39 25.52 12.34
N PHE A 288 4.44 26.20 11.86
CA PHE A 288 5.15 27.21 12.63
C PHE A 288 4.30 28.48 12.73
N ALA A 289 4.29 29.11 13.91
CA ALA A 289 3.49 30.28 14.21
C ALA A 289 4.20 31.23 15.18
N ASN A 290 3.62 32.41 15.38
CA ASN A 290 4.13 33.38 16.38
C ASN A 290 3.67 33.07 17.81
N SER A 291 2.74 32.12 17.98
CA SER A 291 2.23 31.68 19.28
C SER A 291 1.73 30.24 19.15
N GLY A 292 1.66 29.51 20.26
CA GLY A 292 1.26 28.11 20.32
C GLY A 292 2.14 27.35 21.30
N MET A 293 2.37 26.06 21.03
CA MET A 293 3.27 25.24 21.83
C MET A 293 4.72 25.61 21.54
N PRO A 294 5.49 26.03 22.54
CA PRO A 294 6.92 26.30 22.36
C PRO A 294 7.69 25.01 22.17
N GLY A 295 8.66 25.03 21.26
CA GLY A 295 9.59 23.94 21.03
C GLY A 295 10.95 24.43 20.62
N THR A 296 11.97 23.59 20.78
CA THR A 296 13.34 23.85 20.33
C THR A 296 13.62 22.94 19.13
N LEU A 297 14.08 23.51 18.03
CA LEU A 297 14.49 22.74 16.85
C LEU A 297 15.72 21.88 17.17
N THR A 298 15.58 20.57 17.03
CA THR A 298 16.67 19.61 17.26
C THR A 298 17.27 19.07 15.98
N MET A 299 16.48 19.02 14.89
CA MET A 299 16.92 18.54 13.59
C MET A 299 16.12 19.23 12.47
N ILE A 300 16.81 19.52 11.35
CA ILE A 300 16.19 20.00 10.11
C ILE A 300 16.74 19.19 8.97
N GLU A 301 15.86 18.52 8.20
CA GLU A 301 16.19 17.69 7.05
C GLU A 301 15.55 18.29 5.79
N PRO A 302 16.28 19.10 5.01
CA PRO A 302 15.78 19.64 3.76
C PRO A 302 15.81 18.56 2.67
N THR A 303 14.67 18.31 2.03
CA THR A 303 14.55 17.35 0.90
C THR A 303 14.46 18.03 -0.45
N GLY A 304 14.54 19.37 -0.47
CA GLY A 304 14.40 20.22 -1.64
C GLY A 304 13.01 20.84 -1.73
N PRO A 305 11.95 20.09 -2.08
CA PRO A 305 10.60 20.66 -2.15
C PRO A 305 9.97 20.92 -0.77
N GLU A 306 10.50 20.30 0.27
CA GLU A 306 10.00 20.40 1.65
C GLU A 306 11.14 20.18 2.66
N SER A 307 10.90 20.53 3.91
CA SER A 307 11.79 20.26 5.04
C SER A 307 11.06 19.51 6.13
N TYR A 308 11.73 18.53 6.76
CA TYR A 308 11.27 17.90 7.98
C TYR A 308 12.00 18.54 9.16
N ALA A 309 11.23 19.05 10.11
CA ALA A 309 11.77 19.72 11.28
C ALA A 309 11.34 18.97 12.54
N THR A 310 12.31 18.45 13.29
CA THR A 310 12.06 17.80 14.58
C THR A 310 12.27 18.81 15.68
N LEU A 311 11.29 18.89 16.58
CA LEU A 311 11.26 19.80 17.73
C LEU A 311 11.19 19.00 19.03
N ASP A 312 11.91 19.44 20.02
CA ASP A 312 11.70 19.04 21.42
C ASP A 312 10.68 19.99 22.07
N THR A 313 9.56 19.46 22.54
CA THR A 313 8.44 20.22 23.09
C THR A 313 8.06 19.69 24.46
N ALA A 314 7.20 20.43 25.16
CA ALA A 314 6.68 20.02 26.47
C ALA A 314 5.86 18.71 26.43
N ILE A 315 5.37 18.28 25.25
CA ILE A 315 4.63 17.01 25.08
C ILE A 315 5.48 15.90 24.43
N GLY A 316 6.79 16.14 24.28
CA GLY A 316 7.73 15.22 23.65
C GLY A 316 8.20 15.72 22.27
N ALA A 317 8.95 14.87 21.59
CA ALA A 317 9.47 15.18 20.26
C ALA A 317 8.35 15.17 19.21
N LEU A 318 8.28 16.24 18.40
CA LEU A 318 7.35 16.36 17.28
C LEU A 318 8.11 16.62 15.99
N THR A 319 7.72 15.97 14.91
CA THR A 319 8.20 16.25 13.55
C THR A 319 7.15 17.01 12.78
N ALA A 320 7.52 18.18 12.25
CA ALA A 320 6.70 18.96 11.34
C ALA A 320 7.19 18.80 9.90
N ARG A 321 6.27 18.78 8.94
CA ARG A 321 6.56 18.80 7.51
C ARG A 321 6.20 20.18 6.94
N VAL A 322 7.20 20.89 6.45
CA VAL A 322 7.08 22.29 6.01
C VAL A 322 7.39 22.41 4.53
N PRO A 323 6.57 23.08 3.72
CA PRO A 323 6.88 23.34 2.32
C PRO A 323 8.16 24.15 2.14
N GLY A 324 8.99 23.75 1.18
CA GLY A 324 10.24 24.44 0.85
C GLY A 324 11.35 24.27 1.89
N LEU A 325 12.32 25.17 1.85
CA LEU A 325 13.41 25.22 2.80
C LEU A 325 13.00 26.00 4.05
N LEU A 326 13.16 25.40 5.21
CA LEU A 326 12.92 26.06 6.48
C LEU A 326 14.05 27.07 6.77
N ASN A 327 13.68 28.34 6.91
CA ASN A 327 14.63 29.40 7.29
C ASN A 327 14.72 29.53 8.82
N ALA A 328 15.26 28.50 9.46
CA ALA A 328 15.50 28.46 10.90
C ALA A 328 16.76 27.62 11.18
N GLN A 329 17.28 27.67 12.40
CA GLN A 329 18.49 26.93 12.81
C GLN A 329 18.19 25.96 13.93
N VAL A 330 18.97 24.85 13.96
CA VAL A 330 18.96 23.91 15.11
C VAL A 330 19.33 24.68 16.38
N GLY A 331 18.59 24.45 17.44
CA GLY A 331 18.68 25.18 18.71
C GLY A 331 17.75 26.41 18.80
N GLU A 332 17.16 26.83 17.71
CA GLU A 332 16.22 27.95 17.70
C GLU A 332 14.91 27.60 18.42
N ARG A 333 14.37 28.52 19.19
CA ARG A 333 13.05 28.44 19.80
C ARG A 333 11.99 28.88 18.80
N VAL A 334 10.99 28.03 18.60
CA VAL A 334 9.86 28.27 17.69
C VAL A 334 8.56 27.90 18.37
N PHE A 335 7.45 28.34 17.81
CA PHE A 335 6.13 27.90 18.25
C PHE A 335 5.49 27.07 17.16
N VAL A 336 4.85 25.96 17.57
CA VAL A 336 4.05 25.12 16.68
C VAL A 336 2.60 25.12 17.11
N ARG A 337 1.73 25.01 16.12
CA ARG A 337 0.29 24.89 16.32
C ARG A 337 -0.30 23.92 15.32
N TRP A 338 -1.46 23.39 15.66
CA TRP A 338 -2.27 22.51 14.82
C TRP A 338 -3.75 22.85 15.01
N ASP A 339 -4.59 22.41 14.08
CA ASP A 339 -6.04 22.42 14.26
C ASP A 339 -6.42 21.18 15.10
N PRO A 340 -7.15 21.35 16.22
CA PRO A 340 -7.59 20.23 17.03
C PRO A 340 -8.36 19.16 16.23
N SER A 341 -9.16 19.55 15.24
CA SER A 341 -9.94 18.63 14.40
C SER A 341 -9.08 17.65 13.57
N GLU A 342 -7.81 17.99 13.32
CA GLU A 342 -6.86 17.15 12.58
C GLU A 342 -6.13 16.13 13.48
N ALA A 343 -6.35 16.18 14.79
CA ALA A 343 -5.75 15.23 15.71
C ALA A 343 -6.52 13.91 15.72
N HIS A 344 -5.78 12.83 15.96
CA HIS A 344 -6.31 11.47 16.09
C HIS A 344 -6.17 10.99 17.53
N LEU A 345 -7.15 10.22 18.01
CA LEU A 345 -7.13 9.64 19.34
C LEU A 345 -7.17 8.11 19.24
N PHE A 346 -6.28 7.46 19.96
CA PHE A 346 -6.22 6.00 20.03
C PHE A 346 -6.24 5.55 21.49
N ASP A 347 -6.92 4.43 21.74
CA ASP A 347 -6.80 3.75 23.02
C ASP A 347 -5.39 3.15 23.16
N ARG A 348 -4.72 3.39 24.27
CA ARG A 348 -3.32 2.98 24.46
C ARG A 348 -3.14 1.46 24.50
N HIS A 349 -4.10 0.73 25.05
CA HIS A 349 -4.02 -0.71 25.26
C HIS A 349 -4.35 -1.49 23.99
N SER A 350 -5.47 -1.17 23.35
CA SER A 350 -5.93 -1.86 22.13
C SER A 350 -5.29 -1.31 20.86
N GLY A 351 -4.78 -0.07 20.91
CA GLY A 351 -4.31 0.67 19.74
C GLY A 351 -5.44 1.12 18.80
N GLN A 352 -6.71 0.84 19.10
CA GLN A 352 -7.85 1.19 18.27
C GLN A 352 -8.12 2.70 18.31
N ARG A 353 -8.52 3.26 17.15
CA ARG A 353 -8.95 4.66 17.09
C ARG A 353 -10.25 4.84 17.85
N LEU A 354 -10.36 5.93 18.61
CA LEU A 354 -11.62 6.33 19.25
C LEU A 354 -12.66 6.69 18.17
N ALA A 355 -13.87 6.21 18.33
CA ALA A 355 -14.99 6.65 17.51
C ALA A 355 -15.37 8.08 17.90
N LEU A 356 -15.35 9.00 16.96
CA LEU A 356 -15.71 10.43 17.12
C LEU A 356 -17.16 10.64 16.70
#